data_56052bdefa9efd448c55eb7508d2807b
#
_entry.id   56052bdefa9efd448c55eb7508d2807b
#
_cell.length_a   1.000
_cell.length_b   1.000
_cell.length_c   1.000
_cell.angle_alpha   90.00
_cell.angle_beta   90.00
_cell.angle_gamma   90.00
#
_symmetry.space_group_name_H-M   'P 1'
#
loop_
_entity.id
_entity.type
_entity.pdbx_description
1 polymer ?
#
loop_
_entity_poly.entity_id
_entity_poly.type
_entity_poly.pdbx_seq_one_letter_code
_entity_poly.pdbx_strand_id
1 'polypeptide(L)'
;TTGQIGLIKVVNVQSHRGGVRINILCGNRALADYTEKQDSVWAISSLLSAKQPEVAGAVARAKEDAKLQKERANALQAELLKVQMDALPSPEEVHHVLLFVGELDAIALRNAVNLLTGKYSGYCGIFAGDDTNGYRFIVGSASCNCQELADRMRRELSAKGGGSAPMIQGNVAATADILQTMWASL
;
A
#
# COMPACT_ATOMS: atom_id res chain seq x y z
N THR A 1 35.20 3.99 -44.42
CA THR A 1 36.16 3.59 -43.38
C THR A 1 35.55 3.77 -42.00
N THR A 2 36.09 3.07 -40.98
CA THR A 2 35.61 3.22 -39.59
C THR A 2 35.73 4.65 -39.05
N GLY A 3 36.65 5.45 -39.56
CA GLY A 3 36.78 6.87 -39.24
C GLY A 3 35.62 7.76 -39.68
N GLN A 4 34.75 7.27 -40.58
CA GLN A 4 33.53 7.99 -41.01
C GLN A 4 32.31 7.75 -40.10
N ILE A 5 32.41 6.80 -39.16
CA ILE A 5 31.31 6.45 -38.24
C ILE A 5 31.11 7.53 -37.17
N GLY A 6 32.19 8.24 -36.81
CA GLY A 6 32.19 9.25 -35.76
C GLY A 6 32.05 8.62 -34.37
N LEU A 7 31.13 9.17 -33.54
CA LEU A 7 30.94 8.72 -32.17
C LEU A 7 30.33 7.31 -32.14
N ILE A 8 30.92 6.42 -31.33
CA ILE A 8 30.38 5.09 -31.03
C ILE A 8 30.09 5.01 -29.53
N LYS A 9 28.85 4.64 -29.19
CA LYS A 9 28.40 4.44 -27.82
C LYS A 9 28.00 2.99 -27.60
N VAL A 10 28.61 2.33 -26.61
CA VAL A 10 28.15 1.04 -26.13
C VAL A 10 26.95 1.26 -25.21
N VAL A 11 25.79 0.72 -25.56
CA VAL A 11 24.54 0.86 -24.79
C VAL A 11 24.39 -0.29 -23.80
N ASN A 12 24.69 -1.52 -24.24
CA ASN A 12 24.52 -2.71 -23.44
C ASN A 12 25.46 -3.83 -23.90
N VAL A 13 25.85 -4.67 -22.93
CA VAL A 13 26.65 -5.88 -23.15
C VAL A 13 25.93 -7.03 -22.47
N GLN A 14 25.64 -8.10 -23.24
CA GLN A 14 24.95 -9.29 -22.76
C GLN A 14 25.75 -10.55 -23.07
N SER A 15 25.75 -11.53 -22.16
CA SER A 15 26.27 -12.87 -22.45
C SER A 15 25.39 -13.56 -23.49
N HIS A 16 26.00 -14.21 -24.48
CA HIS A 16 25.27 -14.90 -25.54
C HIS A 16 26.08 -16.12 -26.05
N ARG A 17 25.54 -17.33 -25.88
CA ARG A 17 26.00 -18.63 -26.45
C ARG A 17 27.50 -18.71 -26.75
N GLY A 18 28.35 -18.67 -25.71
CA GLY A 18 29.80 -18.78 -25.84
C GLY A 18 30.53 -17.50 -26.26
N GLY A 19 29.83 -16.36 -26.26
CA GLY A 19 30.36 -15.04 -26.56
C GLY A 19 29.62 -13.89 -25.90
N VAL A 20 29.80 -12.70 -26.43
CA VAL A 20 29.15 -11.46 -25.91
C VAL A 20 28.39 -10.79 -27.04
N ARG A 21 27.17 -10.37 -26.78
CA ARG A 21 26.41 -9.47 -27.67
C ARG A 21 26.57 -8.05 -27.15
N ILE A 22 27.09 -7.16 -28.01
CA ILE A 22 27.25 -5.75 -27.69
C ILE A 22 26.27 -4.95 -28.54
N ASN A 23 25.41 -4.15 -27.90
CA ASN A 23 24.57 -3.20 -28.59
C ASN A 23 25.24 -1.85 -28.61
N ILE A 24 25.40 -1.29 -29.79
CA ILE A 24 26.08 0.01 -30.02
C ILE A 24 25.18 0.98 -30.77
N LEU A 25 25.33 2.26 -30.49
CA LEU A 25 24.81 3.36 -31.30
C LEU A 25 25.98 4.08 -31.94
N CYS A 26 25.81 4.52 -33.19
CA CYS A 26 26.86 5.16 -33.97
C CYS A 26 26.37 6.51 -34.51
N GLY A 27 27.32 7.47 -34.64
CA GLY A 27 27.11 8.78 -35.23
C GLY A 27 25.98 9.57 -34.55
N ASN A 28 25.07 10.14 -35.32
CA ASN A 28 23.96 10.97 -34.81
C ASN A 28 23.04 10.23 -33.85
N ARG A 29 22.86 8.91 -33.98
CA ARG A 29 22.08 8.12 -33.04
C ARG A 29 22.69 8.10 -31.63
N ALA A 30 24.02 8.02 -31.55
CA ALA A 30 24.73 8.08 -30.29
C ALA A 30 24.63 9.47 -29.64
N LEU A 31 24.71 10.53 -30.46
CA LEU A 31 24.53 11.90 -29.99
C LEU A 31 23.11 12.15 -29.48
N ALA A 32 22.09 11.73 -30.23
CA ALA A 32 20.71 11.85 -29.86
C ALA A 32 20.40 11.14 -28.50
N ASP A 33 20.93 9.93 -28.32
CA ASP A 33 20.79 9.18 -27.06
C ASP A 33 21.51 9.87 -25.88
N TYR A 34 22.62 10.54 -26.11
CA TYR A 34 23.25 11.35 -25.07
C TYR A 34 22.43 12.59 -24.72
N THR A 35 21.88 13.29 -25.72
CA THR A 35 21.03 14.46 -25.51
C THR A 35 19.77 14.09 -24.70
N GLU A 36 19.07 13.02 -25.09
CA GLU A 36 17.87 12.54 -24.36
C GLU A 36 18.18 12.21 -22.90
N LYS A 37 19.30 11.52 -22.66
CA LYS A 37 19.73 11.20 -21.27
C LYS A 37 20.14 12.45 -20.50
N GLN A 38 20.79 13.40 -21.15
CA GLN A 38 21.15 14.68 -20.54
C GLN A 38 19.90 15.47 -20.13
N ASP A 39 18.90 15.54 -21.02
CA ASP A 39 17.64 16.22 -20.75
C ASP A 39 16.88 15.55 -19.59
N SER A 40 16.89 14.22 -19.52
CA SER A 40 16.34 13.46 -18.41
C SER A 40 17.03 13.77 -17.09
N VAL A 41 18.36 13.83 -17.08
CA VAL A 41 19.14 14.19 -15.87
C VAL A 41 18.86 15.65 -15.47
N TRP A 42 18.71 16.55 -16.41
CA TRP A 42 18.35 17.95 -16.16
C TRP A 42 16.97 18.06 -15.52
N ALA A 43 16.00 17.34 -16.04
CA ALA A 43 14.65 17.32 -15.49
C ALA A 43 14.65 16.81 -14.02
N ILE A 44 15.34 15.70 -13.74
CA ILE A 44 15.46 15.16 -12.39
C ILE A 44 16.22 16.13 -11.47
N SER A 45 17.30 16.73 -11.94
CA SER A 45 18.08 17.75 -11.23
C SER A 45 17.20 18.93 -10.80
N SER A 46 16.34 19.41 -11.71
CA SER A 46 15.37 20.47 -11.42
C SER A 46 14.33 20.06 -10.39
N LEU A 47 13.72 18.86 -10.53
CA LEU A 47 12.71 18.35 -9.58
C LEU A 47 13.27 18.19 -8.17
N LEU A 48 14.52 17.76 -8.05
CA LEU A 48 15.16 17.51 -6.75
C LEU A 48 15.94 18.73 -6.22
N SER A 49 15.98 19.84 -6.96
CA SER A 49 16.82 21.01 -6.64
C SER A 49 18.27 20.61 -6.33
N ALA A 50 18.81 19.64 -7.06
CA ALA A 50 20.13 19.07 -6.86
C ALA A 50 21.00 19.28 -8.10
N LYS A 51 22.31 19.46 -7.94
CA LYS A 51 23.23 19.53 -9.09
C LYS A 51 23.31 18.16 -9.78
N GLN A 52 23.52 18.16 -11.09
CA GLN A 52 23.54 16.92 -11.89
C GLN A 52 24.44 15.79 -11.33
N PRO A 53 25.68 16.05 -10.86
CA PRO A 53 26.51 15.01 -10.26
C PRO A 53 25.91 14.43 -8.95
N GLU A 54 25.03 15.18 -8.29
CA GLU A 54 24.44 14.84 -7.00
C GLU A 54 23.07 14.18 -7.12
N VAL A 55 22.50 14.08 -8.33
CA VAL A 55 21.15 13.57 -8.59
C VAL A 55 20.94 12.17 -7.99
N ALA A 56 21.89 11.26 -8.19
CA ALA A 56 21.77 9.90 -7.64
C ALA A 56 21.68 9.90 -6.10
N GLY A 57 22.49 10.73 -5.44
CA GLY A 57 22.44 10.92 -3.99
C GLY A 57 21.14 11.58 -3.51
N ALA A 58 20.63 12.55 -4.28
CA ALA A 58 19.36 13.20 -3.98
C ALA A 58 18.16 12.23 -4.09
N VAL A 59 18.14 11.37 -5.11
CA VAL A 59 17.14 10.30 -5.24
C VAL A 59 17.22 9.31 -4.07
N ALA A 60 18.45 8.91 -3.67
CA ALA A 60 18.61 8.01 -2.54
C ALA A 60 18.08 8.62 -1.23
N ARG A 61 18.37 9.90 -0.96
CA ARG A 61 17.82 10.63 0.20
C ARG A 61 16.31 10.73 0.14
N ALA A 62 15.72 11.11 -1.00
CA ALA A 62 14.29 11.23 -1.16
C ALA A 62 13.56 9.89 -0.92
N LYS A 63 14.15 8.77 -1.36
CA LYS A 63 13.62 7.42 -1.07
C LYS A 63 13.67 7.07 0.42
N GLU A 64 14.76 7.39 1.09
CA GLU A 64 14.91 7.12 2.53
C GLU A 64 13.97 8.01 3.35
N ASP A 65 13.85 9.29 2.99
CA ASP A 65 12.91 10.21 3.63
C ASP A 65 11.46 9.74 3.45
N ALA A 66 11.08 9.32 2.25
CA ALA A 66 9.74 8.77 1.99
C ALA A 66 9.47 7.51 2.82
N LYS A 67 10.45 6.61 2.96
CA LYS A 67 10.35 5.42 3.81
C LYS A 67 10.15 5.82 5.28
N LEU A 68 10.98 6.72 5.78
CA LEU A 68 10.90 7.19 7.17
C LEU A 68 9.57 7.89 7.47
N GLN A 69 9.06 8.70 6.55
CA GLN A 69 7.73 9.33 6.70
C GLN A 69 6.62 8.29 6.73
N LYS A 70 6.70 7.25 5.91
CA LYS A 70 5.74 6.14 5.92
C LYS A 70 5.77 5.37 7.24
N GLU A 71 6.96 5.09 7.78
CA GLU A 71 7.12 4.42 9.06
C GLU A 71 6.53 5.27 10.21
N ARG A 72 6.77 6.58 10.20
CA ARG A 72 6.19 7.52 11.17
C ARG A 72 4.67 7.58 11.07
N ALA A 73 4.12 7.66 9.86
CA ALA A 73 2.68 7.65 9.65
C ALA A 73 2.05 6.36 10.19
N ASN A 74 2.65 5.20 9.91
CA ASN A 74 2.18 3.91 10.41
C ASN A 74 2.22 3.85 11.95
N ALA A 75 3.28 4.37 12.58
CA ALA A 75 3.39 4.41 14.04
C ALA A 75 2.30 5.28 14.68
N LEU A 76 2.08 6.48 14.14
CA LEU A 76 1.02 7.38 14.61
C LEU A 76 -0.38 6.78 14.43
N GLN A 77 -0.63 6.09 13.33
CA GLN A 77 -1.90 5.40 13.10
C GLN A 77 -2.11 4.25 14.08
N ALA A 78 -1.05 3.50 14.42
CA ALA A 78 -1.12 2.44 15.42
C ALA A 78 -1.42 3.00 16.83
N GLU A 79 -0.83 4.15 17.19
CA GLU A 79 -1.15 4.85 18.44
C GLU A 79 -2.59 5.34 18.47
N LEU A 80 -3.07 5.96 17.38
CA LEU A 80 -4.46 6.40 17.25
C LEU A 80 -5.43 5.23 17.38
N LEU A 81 -5.17 4.11 16.70
CA LEU A 81 -5.98 2.91 16.81
C LEU A 81 -6.05 2.40 18.26
N LYS A 82 -4.92 2.42 18.97
CA LYS A 82 -4.90 2.04 20.39
C LYS A 82 -5.80 2.93 21.24
N VAL A 83 -5.72 4.26 21.05
CA VAL A 83 -6.59 5.22 21.74
C VAL A 83 -8.06 4.97 21.42
N GLN A 84 -8.39 4.70 20.16
CA GLN A 84 -9.77 4.37 19.75
C GLN A 84 -10.25 3.07 20.39
N MET A 85 -9.40 2.05 20.47
CA MET A 85 -9.73 0.79 21.13
C MET A 85 -9.93 0.95 22.65
N ASP A 86 -9.15 1.81 23.30
CA ASP A 86 -9.27 2.08 24.74
C ASP A 86 -10.52 2.94 25.06
N ALA A 87 -11.02 3.70 24.10
CA ALA A 87 -12.24 4.51 24.21
C ALA A 87 -13.54 3.73 23.90
N LEU A 88 -13.45 2.46 23.50
CA LEU A 88 -14.62 1.64 23.24
C LEU A 88 -15.44 1.40 24.53
N PRO A 89 -16.79 1.30 24.42
CA PRO A 89 -17.65 0.92 25.53
C PRO A 89 -17.26 -0.43 26.13
N SER A 90 -17.68 -0.69 27.35
CA SER A 90 -17.37 -1.96 27.99
C SER A 90 -17.97 -3.16 27.25
N PRO A 91 -17.34 -4.35 27.30
CA PRO A 91 -17.85 -5.55 26.65
C PRO A 91 -19.23 -6.01 27.18
N GLU A 92 -19.64 -5.50 28.33
CA GLU A 92 -20.97 -5.76 28.91
C GLU A 92 -22.06 -4.91 28.24
N GLU A 93 -21.70 -3.76 27.69
CA GLU A 93 -22.63 -2.81 27.03
C GLU A 93 -22.76 -3.06 25.54
N VAL A 94 -21.69 -3.52 24.88
CA VAL A 94 -21.64 -3.67 23.43
C VAL A 94 -21.04 -5.02 23.04
N HIS A 95 -21.78 -5.78 22.24
CA HIS A 95 -21.31 -7.08 21.75
C HIS A 95 -20.52 -6.97 20.45
N HIS A 96 -20.96 -6.10 19.54
CA HIS A 96 -20.35 -5.91 18.22
C HIS A 96 -19.55 -4.61 18.18
N VAL A 97 -18.29 -4.66 17.71
CA VAL A 97 -17.40 -3.50 17.64
C VAL A 97 -17.04 -3.20 16.21
N LEU A 98 -17.15 -1.93 15.83
CA LEU A 98 -16.78 -1.41 14.52
C LEU A 98 -15.84 -0.21 14.70
N LEU A 99 -14.66 -0.28 14.06
CA LEU A 99 -13.70 0.82 14.03
C LEU A 99 -13.34 1.16 12.60
N PHE A 100 -13.25 2.48 12.34
CA PHE A 100 -12.70 3.02 11.10
C PHE A 100 -11.33 3.62 11.37
N VAL A 101 -10.37 3.25 10.54
CA VAL A 101 -8.99 3.73 10.64
C VAL A 101 -8.49 4.19 9.27
N GLY A 102 -7.49 5.06 9.23
CA GLY A 102 -6.78 5.38 8.00
C GLY A 102 -6.04 4.16 7.42
N GLU A 103 -5.14 4.41 6.49
CA GLU A 103 -4.32 3.32 5.93
C GLU A 103 -3.46 2.66 7.01
N LEU A 104 -3.72 1.39 7.28
CA LEU A 104 -2.91 0.56 8.17
C LEU A 104 -2.47 -0.72 7.44
N ASP A 105 -1.34 -1.28 7.82
CA ASP A 105 -0.91 -2.54 7.25
C ASP A 105 -1.80 -3.73 7.73
N ALA A 106 -1.83 -4.80 6.93
CA ALA A 106 -2.69 -5.95 7.20
C ALA A 106 -2.31 -6.70 8.50
N ILE A 107 -1.06 -6.61 8.93
CA ILE A 107 -0.57 -7.26 10.14
C ILE A 107 -1.07 -6.50 11.36
N ALA A 108 -0.95 -5.17 11.36
CA ALA A 108 -1.44 -4.31 12.43
C ALA A 108 -2.97 -4.42 12.59
N LEU A 109 -3.72 -4.42 11.47
CA LEU A 109 -5.17 -4.64 11.48
C LEU A 109 -5.54 -5.99 12.08
N ARG A 110 -4.87 -7.07 11.68
CA ARG A 110 -5.13 -8.42 12.21
C ARG A 110 -4.85 -8.51 13.71
N ASN A 111 -3.74 -7.94 14.15
CA ASN A 111 -3.37 -7.93 15.56
C ASN A 111 -4.41 -7.16 16.39
N ALA A 112 -4.89 -6.03 15.90
CA ALA A 112 -5.93 -5.25 16.58
C ALA A 112 -7.26 -6.02 16.66
N VAL A 113 -7.69 -6.67 15.58
CA VAL A 113 -8.89 -7.53 15.59
C VAL A 113 -8.73 -8.68 16.60
N ASN A 114 -7.58 -9.34 16.65
CA ASN A 114 -7.31 -10.38 17.63
C ASN A 114 -7.40 -9.90 19.08
N LEU A 115 -6.93 -8.67 19.36
CA LEU A 115 -7.08 -8.06 20.68
C LEU A 115 -8.54 -7.77 21.02
N LEU A 116 -9.32 -7.29 20.06
CA LEU A 116 -10.75 -7.03 20.24
C LEU A 116 -11.55 -8.32 20.43
N THR A 117 -11.29 -9.37 19.65
CA THR A 117 -11.99 -10.67 19.80
C THR A 117 -11.68 -11.37 21.14
N GLY A 118 -10.58 -11.01 21.78
CA GLY A 118 -10.27 -11.44 23.15
C GLY A 118 -11.07 -10.72 24.23
N LYS A 119 -11.68 -9.55 23.91
CA LYS A 119 -12.45 -8.73 24.85
C LYS A 119 -13.95 -8.81 24.58
N TYR A 120 -14.39 -8.80 23.33
CA TYR A 120 -15.80 -8.72 22.92
C TYR A 120 -16.29 -10.05 22.36
N SER A 121 -17.51 -10.40 22.68
CA SER A 121 -18.12 -11.70 22.29
C SER A 121 -18.68 -11.71 20.87
N GLY A 122 -19.02 -10.55 20.30
CA GLY A 122 -19.62 -10.44 18.98
C GLY A 122 -18.60 -10.28 17.84
N TYR A 123 -19.05 -9.70 16.75
CA TYR A 123 -18.17 -9.34 15.64
C TYR A 123 -17.29 -8.13 15.99
N CYS A 124 -16.01 -8.24 15.75
CA CYS A 124 -15.03 -7.17 15.90
C CYS A 124 -14.47 -6.82 14.52
N GLY A 125 -14.93 -5.70 13.95
CA GLY A 125 -14.55 -5.24 12.63
C GLY A 125 -13.67 -4.00 12.68
N ILE A 126 -12.58 -4.01 11.90
CA ILE A 126 -11.76 -2.82 11.64
C ILE A 126 -11.72 -2.60 10.13
N PHE A 127 -12.10 -1.39 9.74
CA PHE A 127 -12.18 -0.95 8.36
C PHE A 127 -11.13 0.15 8.11
N ALA A 128 -10.15 -0.15 7.26
CA ALA A 128 -9.05 0.74 6.92
C ALA A 128 -9.24 1.32 5.53
N GLY A 129 -9.26 2.64 5.43
CA GLY A 129 -9.47 3.35 4.17
C GLY A 129 -10.28 4.62 4.33
N ASP A 130 -10.96 5.01 3.27
CA ASP A 130 -11.82 6.19 3.21
C ASP A 130 -13.02 5.96 2.28
N ASP A 131 -14.01 6.88 2.34
CA ASP A 131 -15.25 6.79 1.55
C ASP A 131 -15.03 6.93 0.04
N THR A 132 -13.90 7.48 -0.40
CA THR A 132 -13.58 7.69 -1.81
C THR A 132 -13.01 6.44 -2.46
N ASN A 133 -12.08 5.78 -1.77
CA ASN A 133 -11.35 4.62 -2.26
C ASN A 133 -11.93 3.29 -1.76
N GLY A 134 -12.86 3.37 -0.80
CA GLY A 134 -13.41 2.22 -0.10
C GLY A 134 -12.51 1.74 1.03
N TYR A 135 -12.91 0.63 1.63
CA TYR A 135 -12.28 0.11 2.83
C TYR A 135 -11.73 -1.30 2.63
N ARG A 136 -10.51 -1.51 3.08
CA ARG A 136 -10.03 -2.85 3.42
C ARG A 136 -10.55 -3.20 4.81
N PHE A 137 -11.09 -4.40 4.99
CA PHE A 137 -11.59 -4.82 6.28
C PHE A 137 -10.96 -6.12 6.77
N ILE A 138 -10.89 -6.24 8.08
CA ILE A 138 -10.69 -7.49 8.79
C ILE A 138 -11.77 -7.54 9.87
N VAL A 139 -12.52 -8.65 9.91
CA VAL A 139 -13.52 -8.90 10.93
C VAL A 139 -13.23 -10.24 11.56
N GLY A 140 -13.23 -10.29 12.89
CA GLY A 140 -13.07 -11.50 13.67
C GLY A 140 -14.17 -11.65 14.71
N SER A 141 -14.37 -12.87 15.17
CA SER A 141 -15.24 -13.18 16.32
C SER A 141 -14.78 -14.44 17.00
N ALA A 142 -14.90 -14.48 18.32
CA ALA A 142 -14.66 -15.68 19.12
C ALA A 142 -15.89 -16.61 19.18
N SER A 143 -17.10 -16.09 19.00
CA SER A 143 -18.36 -16.83 19.18
C SER A 143 -19.27 -16.85 17.96
N CYS A 144 -19.15 -15.86 17.05
CA CYS A 144 -19.98 -15.77 15.85
C CYS A 144 -19.27 -16.32 14.61
N ASN A 145 -20.05 -16.80 13.64
CA ASN A 145 -19.52 -17.28 12.38
C ASN A 145 -19.28 -16.11 11.39
N CYS A 146 -18.04 -15.69 11.23
CA CYS A 146 -17.70 -14.59 10.33
C CYS A 146 -18.01 -14.88 8.85
N GLN A 147 -18.16 -16.14 8.42
CA GLN A 147 -18.54 -16.46 7.04
C GLN A 147 -19.95 -16.00 6.69
N GLU A 148 -20.90 -16.08 7.64
CA GLU A 148 -22.26 -15.58 7.46
C GLU A 148 -22.26 -14.06 7.23
N LEU A 149 -21.44 -13.34 7.99
CA LEU A 149 -21.24 -11.91 7.78
C LEU A 149 -20.58 -11.60 6.43
N ALA A 150 -19.59 -12.40 6.01
CA ALA A 150 -18.95 -12.24 4.69
C ALA A 150 -19.96 -12.43 3.56
N ASP A 151 -20.85 -13.42 3.66
CA ASP A 151 -21.89 -13.65 2.66
C ASP A 151 -22.92 -12.53 2.62
N ARG A 152 -23.26 -11.96 3.78
CA ARG A 152 -24.12 -10.79 3.88
C ARG A 152 -23.45 -9.56 3.24
N MET A 153 -22.20 -9.26 3.59
CA MET A 153 -21.44 -8.16 3.02
C MET A 153 -21.26 -8.30 1.49
N ARG A 154 -21.11 -9.52 1.01
CA ARG A 154 -21.00 -9.79 -0.43
C ARG A 154 -22.31 -9.50 -1.16
N ARG A 155 -23.46 -9.91 -0.58
CA ARG A 155 -24.78 -9.70 -1.18
C ARG A 155 -25.21 -8.23 -1.13
N GLU A 156 -25.03 -7.57 0.01
CA GLU A 156 -25.55 -6.22 0.25
C GLU A 156 -24.61 -5.12 -0.24
N LEU A 157 -23.30 -5.33 -0.13
CA LEU A 157 -22.29 -4.31 -0.38
C LEU A 157 -21.30 -4.69 -1.50
N SER A 158 -21.50 -5.83 -2.17
CA SER A 158 -20.57 -6.33 -3.19
C SER A 158 -19.13 -6.47 -2.69
N ALA A 159 -18.95 -6.75 -1.41
CA ALA A 159 -17.63 -6.91 -0.80
C ALA A 159 -16.87 -8.07 -1.43
N LYS A 160 -15.58 -7.86 -1.65
CA LYS A 160 -14.67 -8.87 -2.19
C LYS A 160 -13.72 -9.34 -1.09
N GLY A 161 -13.76 -10.61 -0.79
CA GLY A 161 -12.92 -11.17 0.26
C GLY A 161 -13.41 -12.54 0.68
N GLY A 162 -12.83 -13.05 1.75
CA GLY A 162 -13.16 -14.35 2.33
C GLY A 162 -12.32 -14.62 3.56
N GLY A 163 -12.45 -15.84 4.06
CA GLY A 163 -11.75 -16.30 5.26
C GLY A 163 -12.41 -17.54 5.82
N SER A 164 -12.28 -17.73 7.11
CA SER A 164 -12.82 -18.85 7.87
C SER A 164 -13.83 -18.36 8.92
N ALA A 165 -14.50 -19.28 9.60
CA ALA A 165 -15.48 -18.95 10.64
C ALA A 165 -14.97 -17.94 11.69
N PRO A 166 -13.74 -18.03 12.22
CA PRO A 166 -13.25 -17.08 13.23
C PRO A 166 -12.81 -15.73 12.66
N MET A 167 -12.48 -15.63 11.36
CA MET A 167 -11.96 -14.38 10.79
C MET A 167 -12.13 -14.32 9.28
N ILE A 168 -12.56 -13.16 8.80
CA ILE A 168 -12.68 -12.80 7.39
C ILE A 168 -11.91 -11.51 7.09
N GLN A 169 -11.48 -11.35 5.84
CA GLN A 169 -10.81 -10.15 5.35
C GLN A 169 -11.18 -9.87 3.90
N GLY A 170 -11.13 -8.62 3.51
CA GLY A 170 -11.45 -8.23 2.13
C GLY A 170 -11.42 -6.74 1.91
N ASN A 171 -12.07 -6.34 0.81
CA ASN A 171 -12.29 -4.94 0.46
C ASN A 171 -13.76 -4.72 0.16
N VAL A 172 -14.25 -3.53 0.48
CA VAL A 172 -15.63 -3.10 0.21
C VAL A 172 -15.63 -1.66 -0.28
N ALA A 173 -16.39 -1.39 -1.34
CA ALA A 173 -16.59 -0.07 -1.90
C ALA A 173 -17.92 0.51 -1.38
N ALA A 174 -17.95 0.83 -0.08
CA ALA A 174 -19.10 1.43 0.59
C ALA A 174 -18.61 2.56 1.51
N THR A 175 -19.50 3.49 1.84
CA THR A 175 -19.20 4.58 2.78
C THR A 175 -19.27 4.09 4.24
N ALA A 176 -18.64 4.84 5.14
CA ALA A 176 -18.68 4.55 6.58
C ALA A 176 -20.13 4.46 7.11
N ASP A 177 -21.03 5.36 6.66
CA ASP A 177 -22.43 5.39 7.09
C ASP A 177 -23.18 4.10 6.71
N ILE A 178 -22.96 3.59 5.49
CA ILE A 178 -23.57 2.33 5.04
C ILE A 178 -23.06 1.16 5.88
N LEU A 179 -21.76 1.13 6.15
CA LEU A 179 -21.12 0.10 6.97
C LEU A 179 -21.64 0.15 8.42
N GLN A 180 -21.78 1.34 9.00
CA GLN A 180 -22.34 1.54 10.34
C GLN A 180 -23.80 1.08 10.41
N THR A 181 -24.62 1.42 9.41
CA THR A 181 -26.03 1.02 9.34
C THR A 181 -26.15 -0.51 9.28
N MET A 182 -25.35 -1.16 8.43
CA MET A 182 -25.33 -2.62 8.36
C MET A 182 -24.86 -3.23 9.69
N TRP A 183 -23.85 -2.66 10.32
CA TRP A 183 -23.33 -3.15 11.60
C TRP A 183 -24.34 -3.03 12.74
N ALA A 184 -25.08 -1.92 12.78
CA ALA A 184 -26.14 -1.71 13.76
C ALA A 184 -27.33 -2.71 13.63
N SER A 185 -27.42 -3.42 12.52
CA SER A 185 -28.45 -4.45 12.26
C SER A 185 -27.98 -5.89 12.55
N LEU A 186 -26.80 -6.06 13.14
CA LEU A 186 -26.26 -7.36 13.59
C LEU A 186 -26.74 -7.69 15.01
#